data_ae769b5e8472444fe31c4283f5495a0e
#
_entry.id   ae769b5e8472444fe31c4283f5495a0e
#
_cell.length_a   1.000
_cell.length_b   1.000
_cell.length_c   1.000
_cell.angle_alpha   90.00
_cell.angle_beta   90.00
_cell.angle_gamma   90.00
#
_symmetry.space_group_name_H-M   'P 1'
#
loop_
_entity.id
_entity.type
_entity.pdbx_description
1 polymer ?
#
loop_
_entity_poly.entity_id
_entity_poly.type
_entity_poly.pdbx_seq_one_letter_code
_entity_poly.pdbx_strand_id
1 'polypeptide(L)'
;MSYLPSPPAFHSDADGVTVHQLLLAAMDAPSALDAVRQGLADSGAELCGLTLKPVGQIVEASLRVRHLGEQAARLLARDLAAWPGVTSASVEHQWVRP
;
A
#
# COMPACT_ATOMS: atom_id res chain seq x y z
N MET A 1 -8.77 -32.98 12.80
CA MET A 1 -8.54 -32.67 12.54
C MET A 1 -8.28 -32.01 12.08
N SER A 2 -8.49 -31.89 12.15
CA SER A 2 -8.14 -31.13 11.69
C SER A 2 -7.89 -30.27 11.38
N TYR A 3 -7.99 -30.19 11.26
CA TYR A 3 -7.54 -29.28 10.92
C TYR A 3 -7.38 -28.51 10.47
N LEU A 4 -7.57 -28.57 10.31
CA LEU A 4 -7.25 -27.85 9.74
C LEU A 4 -7.09 -27.03 9.23
N PRO A 5 -7.20 -27.00 9.01
CA PRO A 5 -6.87 -26.27 8.40
C PRO A 5 -6.68 -25.57 7.93
N SER A 6 -6.78 -25.47 7.77
CA SER A 6 -6.58 -24.80 7.29
C SER A 6 -6.50 -24.12 6.78
N PRO A 7 -6.71 -24.00 6.65
CA PRO A 7 -6.55 -23.38 6.07
C PRO A 7 -6.30 -22.74 5.53
N PRO A 8 -6.25 -22.54 5.35
CA PRO A 8 -5.92 -21.91 4.85
C PRO A 8 -5.66 -21.18 4.32
N ALA A 9 -5.73 -21.01 4.24
CA ALA A 9 -5.45 -20.42 3.88
C ALA A 9 -5.28 -19.56 3.85
N PHE A 10 -5.51 -19.83 4.33
CA PHE A 10 -5.17 -19.13 4.35
C PHE A 10 -4.73 -18.45 4.25
N HIS A 11 -4.61 -18.35 4.42
CA HIS A 11 -3.96 -18.05 4.73
C HIS A 11 -3.32 -17.45 4.43
N SER A 12 -3.43 -17.41 4.16
CA SER A 12 -2.86 -17.06 4.13
C SER A 12 -2.45 -16.24 4.21
N ASP A 13 -2.77 -15.95 4.11
CA ASP A 13 -2.35 -15.29 4.53
C ASP A 13 -2.22 -14.96 5.35
N ALA A 14 -2.53 -15.13 5.61
CA ALA A 14 -2.49 -14.97 6.47
C ALA A 14 -1.91 -14.91 7.20
N ASP A 15 -1.98 -15.52 7.18
CA ASP A 15 -1.17 -15.41 7.98
C ASP A 15 0.15 -15.04 7.57
N GLY A 16 0.70 -15.77 6.72
CA GLY A 16 1.81 -15.09 6.14
C GLY A 16 1.39 -13.68 5.84
N VAL A 17 2.00 -12.75 6.46
CA VAL A 17 1.61 -11.38 6.25
C VAL A 17 2.43 -10.83 5.11
N THR A 18 1.78 -10.50 4.02
CA THR A 18 2.43 -9.81 2.92
C THR A 18 2.37 -8.33 3.20
N VAL A 19 3.54 -7.71 3.21
CA VAL A 19 3.66 -6.26 3.38
C VAL A 19 4.11 -5.69 2.05
N HIS A 20 3.40 -4.71 1.55
CA HIS A 20 3.78 -4.03 0.32
C HIS A 20 4.27 -2.64 0.64
N GLN A 21 5.37 -2.25 0.01
CA GLN A 21 5.83 -0.87 0.07
C GLN A 21 5.49 -0.19 -1.23
N LEU A 22 4.76 0.91 -1.13
CA LEU A 22 4.40 1.72 -2.27
C LEU A 22 5.14 3.05 -2.20
N LEU A 23 5.53 3.55 -3.36
CA LEU A 23 6.15 4.85 -3.47
C LEU A 23 5.25 5.74 -4.29
N LEU A 24 5.01 6.93 -3.78
CA LEU A 24 4.11 7.90 -4.37
C LEU A 24 4.85 9.22 -4.49
N ALA A 25 4.75 9.87 -5.62
CA ALA A 25 5.25 11.23 -5.79
C ALA A 25 4.08 12.15 -6.03
N ALA A 26 4.05 13.28 -5.33
CA ALA A 26 2.97 14.23 -5.42
C ALA A 26 3.51 15.65 -5.45
N MET A 27 2.66 16.58 -5.89
CA MET A 27 3.06 17.98 -5.99
C MET A 27 3.31 18.61 -4.62
N ASP A 28 2.57 18.17 -3.61
CA ASP A 28 2.70 18.70 -2.26
C ASP A 28 2.23 17.67 -1.23
N ALA A 29 2.49 17.95 0.04
CA ALA A 29 2.15 17.03 1.11
C ALA A 29 0.64 16.84 1.26
N PRO A 30 -0.20 17.89 1.20
CA PRO A 30 -1.64 17.67 1.29
C PRO A 30 -2.17 16.73 0.21
N SER A 31 -1.70 16.86 -1.02
CA SER A 31 -2.13 15.97 -2.10
C SER A 31 -1.73 14.53 -1.81
N ALA A 32 -0.50 14.33 -1.33
CA ALA A 32 -0.02 12.99 -0.99
C ALA A 32 -0.87 12.38 0.13
N LEU A 33 -1.13 13.14 1.18
CA LEU A 33 -1.88 12.65 2.33
C LEU A 33 -3.34 12.34 1.97
N ASP A 34 -3.96 13.19 1.17
CA ASP A 34 -5.33 12.97 0.73
C ASP A 34 -5.44 11.70 -0.11
N ALA A 35 -4.50 11.52 -1.03
CA ALA A 35 -4.49 10.33 -1.87
C ALA A 35 -4.34 9.06 -1.03
N VAL A 36 -3.38 9.07 -0.11
CA VAL A 36 -3.14 7.91 0.75
C VAL A 36 -4.37 7.61 1.60
N ARG A 37 -4.95 8.63 2.21
CA ARG A 37 -6.11 8.44 3.09
C ARG A 37 -7.28 7.86 2.32
N GLN A 38 -7.57 8.41 1.15
CA GLN A 38 -8.70 7.94 0.34
C GLN A 38 -8.45 6.54 -0.21
N GLY A 39 -7.22 6.29 -0.70
CA GLY A 39 -6.88 4.99 -1.24
C GLY A 39 -6.98 3.90 -0.19
N LEU A 40 -6.52 4.18 1.04
CA LEU A 40 -6.63 3.20 2.11
C LEU A 40 -8.08 2.95 2.50
N ALA A 41 -8.89 4.00 2.55
CA ALA A 41 -10.31 3.84 2.89
C ALA A 41 -11.01 2.94 1.87
N ASP A 42 -10.66 3.08 0.59
CA ASP A 42 -11.32 2.33 -0.47
C ASP A 42 -10.81 0.89 -0.56
N SER A 43 -9.57 0.64 -0.20
CA SER A 43 -8.93 -0.66 -0.41
C SER A 43 -9.09 -1.60 0.77
N GLY A 44 -9.37 -1.07 1.96
CA GLY A 44 -9.39 -1.89 3.17
C GLY A 44 -8.02 -2.28 3.68
N ALA A 45 -6.96 -1.71 3.10
CA ALA A 45 -5.60 -2.00 3.55
C ALA A 45 -5.33 -1.40 4.91
N GLU A 46 -4.40 -2.01 5.62
CA GLU A 46 -3.91 -1.45 6.88
C GLU A 46 -2.58 -0.77 6.65
N LEU A 47 -2.48 0.49 7.06
CA LEU A 47 -1.24 1.25 6.94
C LEU A 47 -0.32 0.89 8.10
N CYS A 48 0.88 0.42 7.76
CA CYS A 48 1.89 0.03 8.76
C CYS A 48 2.95 1.09 8.94
N GLY A 49 3.12 1.97 7.98
CA GLY A 49 4.11 3.03 8.07
C GLY A 49 3.95 4.00 6.93
N LEU A 50 4.27 5.25 7.19
CA LEU A 50 4.19 6.31 6.20
C LEU A 50 5.31 7.30 6.46
N THR A 51 6.05 7.63 5.41
CA THR A 51 7.11 8.62 5.47
C THR A 51 6.92 9.60 4.33
N LEU A 52 7.01 10.88 4.64
CA LEU A 52 6.98 11.93 3.64
C LEU A 52 8.34 12.59 3.57
N LYS A 53 8.81 12.88 2.38
CA LYS A 53 10.11 13.48 2.19
C LYS A 53 10.06 14.46 1.02
N PRO A 54 10.45 15.70 1.24
CA PRO A 54 10.54 16.64 0.11
C PRO A 54 11.72 16.27 -0.78
N VAL A 55 11.50 16.29 -2.10
CA VAL A 55 12.54 16.03 -3.09
C VAL A 55 12.38 17.08 -4.18
N GLY A 56 13.25 18.09 -4.14
CA GLY A 56 13.10 19.22 -5.06
C GLY A 56 11.80 19.94 -4.80
N GLN A 57 10.95 20.01 -5.81
CA GLN A 57 9.67 20.72 -5.71
C GLN A 57 8.49 19.76 -5.52
N ILE A 58 8.77 18.48 -5.32
CA ILE A 58 7.73 17.49 -5.10
C ILE A 58 7.92 16.85 -3.73
N VAL A 59 6.94 16.04 -3.34
CA VAL A 59 6.99 15.28 -2.10
C VAL A 59 6.90 13.81 -2.46
N GLU A 60 7.81 13.01 -1.91
CA GLU A 60 7.73 11.56 -2.00
C GLU A 60 7.10 11.01 -0.73
N ALA A 61 6.14 10.12 -0.91
CA ALA A 61 5.53 9.41 0.20
C ALA A 61 5.86 7.92 0.03
N SER A 62 6.45 7.35 1.06
CA SER A 62 6.70 5.92 1.11
C SER A 62 5.75 5.33 2.14
N LEU A 63 4.93 4.38 1.72
CA LEU A 63 3.95 3.80 2.63
C LEU A 63 4.05 2.28 2.60
N ARG A 64 3.88 1.69 3.78
CA ARG A 64 3.83 0.24 3.92
C ARG A 64 2.43 -0.15 4.32
N VAL A 65 1.87 -1.09 3.57
CA VAL A 65 0.50 -1.54 3.79
C VAL A 65 0.47 -3.06 3.85
N ARG A 66 -0.50 -3.58 4.56
CA ARG A 66 -0.74 -5.01 4.64
C ARG A 66 -2.23 -5.29 4.52
N HIS A 67 -2.59 -6.57 4.51
CA HIS A 67 -3.96 -7.04 4.29
C HIS A 67 -4.43 -6.79 2.87
N LEU A 68 -3.47 -6.78 1.93
CA LEU A 68 -3.75 -6.73 0.50
C LEU A 68 -2.99 -7.84 -0.20
N GLY A 69 -3.61 -8.46 -1.18
CA GLY A 69 -2.90 -9.33 -2.10
C GLY A 69 -2.10 -8.51 -3.09
N GLU A 70 -1.28 -9.19 -3.87
CA GLU A 70 -0.39 -8.50 -4.81
C GLU A 70 -1.18 -7.68 -5.82
N GLN A 71 -2.23 -8.26 -6.39
CA GLN A 71 -3.01 -7.55 -7.40
C GLN A 71 -3.74 -6.36 -6.80
N ALA A 72 -4.27 -6.51 -5.60
CA ALA A 72 -4.94 -5.40 -4.92
C ALA A 72 -3.97 -4.27 -4.62
N ALA A 73 -2.71 -4.60 -4.28
CA ALA A 73 -1.70 -3.57 -4.06
C ALA A 73 -1.39 -2.81 -5.35
N ARG A 74 -1.35 -3.50 -6.48
CA ARG A 74 -1.12 -2.85 -7.77
C ARG A 74 -2.29 -1.96 -8.15
N LEU A 75 -3.52 -2.39 -7.87
CA LEU A 75 -4.69 -1.57 -8.10
C LEU A 75 -4.69 -0.33 -7.22
N LEU A 76 -4.27 -0.48 -5.97
CA LEU A 76 -4.13 0.66 -5.07
C LEU A 76 -3.13 1.66 -5.63
N ALA A 77 -1.97 1.19 -6.09
CA ALA A 77 -0.97 2.08 -6.67
C ALA A 77 -1.55 2.81 -7.88
N ARG A 78 -2.31 2.11 -8.72
CA ARG A 78 -2.92 2.75 -9.88
C ARG A 78 -3.92 3.81 -9.48
N ASP A 79 -4.73 3.53 -8.47
CA ASP A 79 -5.72 4.50 -7.99
C ASP A 79 -5.04 5.72 -7.39
N LEU A 80 -3.95 5.51 -6.65
CA LEU A 80 -3.16 6.61 -6.11
C LEU A 80 -2.58 7.47 -7.22
N ALA A 81 -2.07 6.83 -8.28
CA ALA A 81 -1.47 7.56 -9.40
C ALA A 81 -2.49 8.43 -10.13
N ALA A 82 -3.77 8.07 -10.05
CA ALA A 82 -4.83 8.84 -10.69
C ALA A 82 -5.35 9.97 -9.81
N TRP A 83 -4.90 10.08 -8.57
CA TRP A 83 -5.39 11.10 -7.66
C TRP A 83 -4.86 12.48 -8.04
N PRO A 84 -5.71 13.52 -7.94
CA PRO A 84 -5.24 14.87 -8.29
C PRO A 84 -4.03 15.28 -7.46
N GLY A 85 -3.01 15.82 -8.14
CA GLY A 85 -1.79 16.25 -7.49
C GLY A 85 -0.75 15.15 -7.33
N VAL A 86 -1.09 13.90 -7.65
CA VAL A 86 -0.14 12.80 -7.63
C VAL A 86 0.45 12.65 -9.02
N THR A 87 1.79 12.60 -9.10
CA THR A 87 2.47 12.48 -10.38
C THR A 87 2.81 11.05 -10.73
N SER A 88 3.02 10.20 -9.72
CA SER A 88 3.31 8.78 -9.95
C SER A 88 3.05 7.99 -8.69
N ALA A 89 2.80 6.70 -8.85
CA ALA A 89 2.70 5.77 -7.74
C ALA A 89 3.02 4.38 -8.26
N SER A 90 3.74 3.60 -7.45
CA SER A 90 4.15 2.26 -7.85
C SER A 90 4.35 1.38 -6.61
N VAL A 91 4.30 0.07 -6.83
CA VAL A 91 4.68 -0.89 -5.78
C VAL A 91 6.18 -1.09 -5.90
N GLU A 92 6.90 -0.77 -4.81
CA GLU A 92 8.36 -0.85 -4.80
C GLU A 92 8.86 -2.18 -4.29
N HIS A 93 8.28 -2.65 -3.19
CA HIS A 93 8.72 -3.87 -2.55
C HIS A 93 7.54 -4.63 -1.99
N GLN A 94 7.76 -5.93 -1.88
CA GLN A 94 6.80 -6.83 -1.28
C GLN A 94 7.56 -7.79 -0.38
N TRP A 95 7.14 -7.86 0.88
CA TRP A 95 7.71 -8.82 1.82
C TRP A 95 6.64 -9.80 2.25
N VAL A 96 7.04 -11.06 2.35
CA VAL A 96 6.17 -12.10 2.89
C VAL A 96 6.83 -12.58 4.17
N ARG A 97 6.12 -12.49 5.28
CA ARG A 97 6.61 -12.96 6.56
C ARG A 97 6.14 -14.38 6.78
N PRO A 98 7.06 -15.27 7.16
CA PRO A 98 6.68 -16.66 7.44
C PRO A 98 5.78 -16.76 8.66
#